data_70251fa0fb885be4a463d9a4c14002b7
#
_entry.id   70251fa0fb885be4a463d9a4c14002b7
#
_cell.length_a   1.000
_cell.length_b   1.000
_cell.length_c   1.000
_cell.angle_alpha   90.00
_cell.angle_beta   90.00
_cell.angle_gamma   90.00
#
_symmetry.space_group_name_H-M   'P 1'
#
loop_
_entity.id
_entity.type
_entity.pdbx_description
1 polymer ?
#
loop_
_entity_poly.entity_id
_entity_poly.type
_entity_poly.pdbx_seq_one_letter_code
_entity_poly.pdbx_strand_id
1 'polypeptide(L)'
;MSKLTRETKDGIYSLMLTPFFEDRSIDYNTYEEYADWQVAQGVDHLFAVCGSSEMRELSLEERLKLATLTVKHKGDTTVVATANIEPTKEENLEEIKKMEATGVDGLVLTTKGMGDDDDKLVEYIRELASSTTLPVFLYEFPGFQPHLMSGKAYGELTKDGLIWGIKDTTCSLEKIKDKIAN
;
A
#
# COMPACT_ATOMS: atom_id res chain seq x y z
N MET A 1 10.96 13.14 -9.79
CA MET A 1 9.85 13.64 -8.95
C MET A 1 8.68 12.71 -9.19
N SER A 2 7.99 12.26 -8.13
CA SER A 2 6.79 11.44 -8.26
C SER A 2 5.73 12.17 -9.10
N LYS A 3 5.06 11.45 -10.01
CA LYS A 3 3.92 11.97 -10.77
C LYS A 3 2.63 11.97 -9.93
N LEU A 4 2.64 11.31 -8.77
CA LEU A 4 1.50 11.23 -7.86
C LEU A 4 1.40 12.52 -7.05
N THR A 5 0.33 13.28 -7.27
CA THR A 5 0.02 14.55 -6.59
C THR A 5 -1.38 14.49 -6.00
N ARG A 6 -1.79 15.50 -5.22
CA ARG A 6 -3.17 15.60 -4.72
C ARG A 6 -4.19 15.68 -5.86
N GLU A 7 -3.83 16.25 -7.01
CA GLU A 7 -4.69 16.36 -8.18
C GLU A 7 -4.74 15.07 -9.01
N THR A 8 -3.66 14.28 -9.00
CA THR A 8 -3.53 13.07 -9.83
C THR A 8 -3.69 11.76 -9.05
N LYS A 9 -4.02 11.80 -7.75
CA LYS A 9 -4.20 10.61 -6.92
C LYS A 9 -5.50 9.84 -7.17
N ASP A 10 -6.47 10.48 -7.81
CA ASP A 10 -7.76 9.85 -8.11
C ASP A 10 -7.63 9.02 -9.38
N GLY A 11 -8.23 7.83 -9.39
CA GLY A 11 -8.15 6.91 -10.51
C GLY A 11 -8.25 5.44 -10.11
N ILE A 12 -7.98 4.57 -11.06
CA ILE A 12 -7.97 3.12 -10.85
C ILE A 12 -6.57 2.68 -10.43
N TYR A 13 -6.46 2.15 -9.22
CA TYR A 13 -5.26 1.47 -8.72
C TYR A 13 -5.34 -0.02 -9.04
N SER A 14 -4.78 -0.43 -10.17
CA SER A 14 -4.81 -1.83 -10.56
C SER A 14 -3.84 -2.66 -9.74
N LEU A 15 -4.35 -3.77 -9.20
CA LEU A 15 -3.57 -4.63 -8.33
C LEU A 15 -2.67 -5.55 -9.15
N MET A 16 -1.38 -5.57 -8.84
CA MET A 16 -0.45 -6.53 -9.42
C MET A 16 -0.58 -7.88 -8.73
N LEU A 17 -0.83 -8.93 -9.52
CA LEU A 17 -0.83 -10.32 -9.05
C LEU A 17 0.59 -10.88 -9.16
N THR A 18 0.95 -11.83 -8.30
CA THR A 18 2.24 -12.50 -8.34
C THR A 18 2.09 -13.86 -9.02
N PRO A 19 2.60 -14.06 -10.23
CA PRO A 19 2.61 -15.38 -10.86
C PRO A 19 3.69 -16.27 -10.24
N PHE A 20 3.36 -17.55 -10.06
CA PHE A 20 4.26 -18.55 -9.53
C PHE A 20 4.40 -19.74 -10.46
N PHE A 21 5.57 -20.35 -10.49
CA PHE A 21 5.78 -21.67 -11.06
C PHE A 21 5.17 -22.78 -10.15
N GLU A 22 5.12 -24.01 -10.64
CA GLU A 22 4.61 -25.16 -9.88
C GLU A 22 5.41 -25.43 -8.60
N ASP A 23 6.71 -25.09 -8.59
CA ASP A 23 7.60 -25.21 -7.43
C ASP A 23 7.43 -24.06 -6.43
N ARG A 24 6.49 -23.13 -6.66
CA ARG A 24 6.18 -21.94 -5.89
C ARG A 24 7.24 -20.82 -5.96
N SER A 25 8.23 -20.92 -6.81
CA SER A 25 9.10 -19.78 -7.12
C SER A 25 8.33 -18.75 -7.97
N ILE A 26 8.69 -17.47 -7.82
CA ILE A 26 8.04 -16.39 -8.56
C ILE A 26 8.47 -16.40 -10.02
N ASP A 27 7.51 -16.38 -10.94
CA ASP A 27 7.75 -16.15 -12.36
C ASP A 27 7.86 -14.65 -12.65
N TYR A 28 9.07 -14.14 -12.49
CA TYR A 28 9.35 -12.73 -12.73
C TYR A 28 9.15 -12.30 -14.18
N ASN A 29 9.34 -13.19 -15.16
CA ASN A 29 9.14 -12.86 -16.57
C ASN A 29 7.66 -12.62 -16.86
N THR A 30 6.79 -13.54 -16.43
CA THR A 30 5.34 -13.36 -16.56
C THR A 30 4.88 -12.12 -15.77
N TYR A 31 5.50 -11.81 -14.63
CA TYR A 31 5.18 -10.61 -13.85
C TYR A 31 5.49 -9.31 -14.63
N GLU A 32 6.64 -9.23 -15.29
CA GLU A 32 7.02 -8.07 -16.11
C GLU A 32 6.06 -7.91 -17.31
N GLU A 33 5.73 -9.00 -18.02
CA GLU A 33 4.74 -8.99 -19.12
C GLU A 33 3.34 -8.55 -18.62
N TYR A 34 2.96 -8.99 -17.43
CA TYR A 34 1.70 -8.59 -16.81
C TYR A 34 1.66 -7.10 -16.45
N ALA A 35 2.78 -6.54 -15.98
CA ALA A 35 2.89 -5.10 -15.73
C ALA A 35 2.73 -4.30 -17.03
N ASP A 36 3.41 -4.69 -18.10
CA ASP A 36 3.29 -4.06 -19.41
C ASP A 36 1.84 -4.16 -19.94
N TRP A 37 1.19 -5.31 -19.76
CA TRP A 37 -0.20 -5.50 -20.17
C TRP A 37 -1.15 -4.57 -19.39
N GLN A 38 -1.00 -4.46 -18.07
CA GLN A 38 -1.78 -3.55 -17.23
C GLN A 38 -1.68 -2.10 -17.71
N VAL A 39 -0.45 -1.64 -17.96
CA VAL A 39 -0.20 -0.28 -18.46
C VAL A 39 -0.86 -0.07 -19.84
N ALA A 40 -0.78 -1.06 -20.72
CA ALA A 40 -1.42 -1.01 -22.04
C ALA A 40 -2.96 -0.95 -21.99
N GLN A 41 -3.58 -1.40 -20.87
CA GLN A 41 -5.02 -1.25 -20.65
C GLN A 41 -5.43 0.16 -20.20
N GLY A 42 -4.48 1.06 -19.95
CA GLY A 42 -4.75 2.45 -19.60
C GLY A 42 -5.15 2.65 -18.13
N VAL A 43 -4.60 1.87 -17.23
CA VAL A 43 -4.76 2.08 -15.78
C VAL A 43 -4.08 3.39 -15.36
N ASP A 44 -4.64 4.07 -14.35
CA ASP A 44 -4.05 5.31 -13.85
C ASP A 44 -2.85 5.02 -12.93
N HIS A 45 -2.98 3.98 -12.11
CA HIS A 45 -2.00 3.62 -11.10
C HIS A 45 -1.83 2.09 -11.00
N LEU A 46 -0.64 1.63 -10.62
CA LEU A 46 -0.36 0.24 -10.27
C LEU A 46 -0.15 0.11 -8.76
N PHE A 47 -0.74 -0.92 -8.16
CA PHE A 47 -0.50 -1.28 -6.76
C PHE A 47 0.34 -2.57 -6.72
N ALA A 48 1.65 -2.42 -6.57
CA ALA A 48 2.63 -3.48 -6.77
C ALA A 48 2.56 -4.60 -5.73
N VAL A 49 2.58 -4.25 -4.45
CA VAL A 49 2.62 -5.23 -3.34
C VAL A 49 1.38 -5.04 -2.48
N CYS A 50 0.42 -5.94 -2.56
CA CYS A 50 -0.86 -5.85 -1.86
C CYS A 50 -1.36 -7.23 -1.41
N GLY A 51 -2.55 -7.29 -0.81
CA GLY A 51 -3.16 -8.55 -0.39
C GLY A 51 -3.34 -9.55 -1.54
N SER A 52 -3.78 -9.08 -2.71
CA SER A 52 -3.95 -9.92 -3.92
C SER A 52 -2.62 -10.35 -4.55
N SER A 53 -1.52 -9.69 -4.22
CA SER A 53 -0.16 -10.09 -4.61
C SER A 53 0.42 -11.18 -3.69
N GLU A 54 -0.36 -11.69 -2.74
CA GLU A 54 0.08 -12.63 -1.71
C GLU A 54 1.23 -12.09 -0.84
N MET A 55 1.26 -10.76 -0.60
CA MET A 55 2.37 -10.05 0.04
C MET A 55 2.83 -10.63 1.39
N ARG A 56 1.95 -11.36 2.10
CA ARG A 56 2.25 -11.97 3.40
C ARG A 56 3.06 -13.26 3.30
N GLU A 57 3.02 -13.90 2.13
CA GLU A 57 3.73 -15.13 1.81
C GLU A 57 5.10 -14.85 1.15
N LEU A 58 5.35 -13.57 0.83
CA LEU A 58 6.58 -13.12 0.18
C LEU A 58 7.58 -12.58 1.22
N SER A 59 8.84 -12.92 1.04
CA SER A 59 9.94 -12.29 1.78
C SER A 59 10.05 -10.79 1.45
N LEU A 60 10.70 -10.01 2.32
CA LEU A 60 10.96 -8.60 2.04
C LEU A 60 11.72 -8.41 0.73
N GLU A 61 12.71 -9.26 0.44
CA GLU A 61 13.51 -9.20 -0.80
C GLU A 61 12.62 -9.38 -2.05
N GLU A 62 11.71 -10.35 -2.03
CA GLU A 62 10.76 -10.60 -3.12
C GLU A 62 9.81 -9.41 -3.30
N ARG A 63 9.28 -8.85 -2.22
CA ARG A 63 8.41 -7.67 -2.27
C ARG A 63 9.13 -6.47 -2.88
N LEU A 64 10.36 -6.20 -2.47
CA LEU A 64 11.18 -5.12 -3.02
C LEU A 64 11.49 -5.34 -4.51
N LYS A 65 11.78 -6.59 -4.89
CA LYS A 65 12.02 -6.93 -6.29
C LYS A 65 10.78 -6.73 -7.16
N LEU A 66 9.61 -7.18 -6.71
CA LEU A 66 8.34 -6.96 -7.43
C LEU A 66 8.01 -5.47 -7.57
N ALA A 67 8.19 -4.68 -6.52
CA ALA A 67 8.01 -3.22 -6.59
C ALA A 67 8.98 -2.58 -7.59
N THR A 68 10.26 -2.98 -7.58
CA THR A 68 11.28 -2.49 -8.53
C THR A 68 10.91 -2.83 -9.97
N LEU A 69 10.44 -4.06 -10.24
CA LEU A 69 10.00 -4.47 -11.57
C LEU A 69 8.75 -3.68 -12.02
N THR A 70 7.78 -3.49 -11.13
CA THR A 70 6.61 -2.66 -11.44
C THR A 70 7.02 -1.23 -11.80
N VAL A 71 7.94 -0.63 -11.05
CA VAL A 71 8.47 0.72 -11.34
C VAL A 71 9.19 0.75 -12.70
N LYS A 72 9.96 -0.28 -13.04
CA LYS A 72 10.64 -0.39 -14.34
C LYS A 72 9.66 -0.43 -15.51
N HIS A 73 8.51 -1.08 -15.34
CA HIS A 73 7.50 -1.31 -16.38
C HIS A 73 6.30 -0.35 -16.34
N LYS A 74 6.26 0.61 -15.41
CA LYS A 74 5.10 1.49 -15.18
C LYS A 74 4.73 2.45 -16.32
N GLY A 75 5.62 2.67 -17.27
CA GLY A 75 5.40 3.67 -18.32
C GLY A 75 5.12 5.06 -17.72
N ASP A 76 3.97 5.65 -18.11
CA ASP A 76 3.50 6.94 -17.59
C ASP A 76 2.61 6.83 -16.34
N THR A 77 2.27 5.62 -15.88
CA THR A 77 1.48 5.41 -14.67
C THR A 77 2.30 5.67 -13.40
N THR A 78 1.64 5.70 -12.25
CA THR A 78 2.33 5.75 -10.94
C THR A 78 2.22 4.41 -10.23
N VAL A 79 3.14 4.15 -9.31
CA VAL A 79 3.20 2.90 -8.55
C VAL A 79 3.11 3.18 -7.07
N VAL A 80 2.21 2.47 -6.37
CA VAL A 80 2.19 2.40 -4.91
C VAL A 80 2.47 0.98 -4.44
N ALA A 81 3.04 0.81 -3.25
CA ALA A 81 3.32 -0.49 -2.67
C ALA A 81 3.13 -0.50 -1.16
N THR A 82 2.72 -1.64 -0.60
CA THR A 82 2.64 -1.81 0.86
C THR A 82 4.04 -1.88 1.47
N ALA A 83 4.23 -1.22 2.63
CA ALA A 83 5.53 -1.10 3.28
C ALA A 83 5.48 -1.09 4.82
N ASN A 84 4.66 -1.94 5.44
CA ASN A 84 4.65 -2.12 6.90
C ASN A 84 4.08 -3.48 7.30
N ILE A 85 4.60 -4.55 6.72
CA ILE A 85 4.11 -5.90 7.03
C ILE A 85 5.11 -6.76 7.80
N GLU A 86 6.27 -6.22 8.11
CA GLU A 86 7.25 -6.85 8.99
C GLU A 86 6.74 -6.95 10.45
N PRO A 87 7.29 -7.85 11.28
CA PRO A 87 6.82 -8.10 12.65
C PRO A 87 6.91 -6.90 13.59
N THR A 88 8.00 -6.16 13.58
CA THR A 88 8.28 -5.07 14.52
C THR A 88 8.16 -3.68 13.86
N LYS A 89 8.00 -2.65 14.68
CA LYS A 89 7.97 -1.26 14.21
C LYS A 89 9.30 -0.85 13.57
N GLU A 90 10.40 -1.24 14.16
CA GLU A 90 11.74 -0.94 13.67
C GLU A 90 11.99 -1.56 12.30
N GLU A 91 11.56 -2.81 12.10
CA GLU A 91 11.62 -3.49 10.81
C GLU A 91 10.68 -2.82 9.78
N ASN A 92 9.51 -2.35 10.20
CA ASN A 92 8.61 -1.60 9.32
C ASN A 92 9.18 -0.24 8.89
N LEU A 93 9.88 0.47 9.76
CA LEU A 93 10.59 1.71 9.40
C LEU A 93 11.72 1.44 8.39
N GLU A 94 12.40 0.31 8.52
CA GLU A 94 13.42 -0.10 7.55
C GLU A 94 12.80 -0.58 6.22
N GLU A 95 11.68 -1.31 6.28
CA GLU A 95 10.90 -1.69 5.07
C GLU A 95 10.47 -0.46 4.28
N ILE A 96 9.96 0.58 4.96
CA ILE A 96 9.58 1.86 4.32
C ILE A 96 10.74 2.46 3.56
N LYS A 97 11.93 2.57 4.15
CA LYS A 97 13.12 3.11 3.50
C LYS A 97 13.53 2.30 2.27
N LYS A 98 13.51 0.97 2.39
CA LYS A 98 13.85 0.07 1.28
C LYS A 98 12.81 0.13 0.17
N MET A 99 11.52 0.21 0.52
CA MET A 99 10.45 0.32 -0.47
C MET A 99 10.52 1.67 -1.20
N GLU A 100 10.78 2.77 -0.51
CA GLU A 100 11.01 4.08 -1.12
C GLU A 100 12.20 4.05 -2.09
N ALA A 101 13.27 3.32 -1.75
CA ALA A 101 14.45 3.18 -2.60
C ALA A 101 14.18 2.40 -3.90
N THR A 102 13.08 1.64 -4.01
CA THR A 102 12.66 0.98 -5.26
C THR A 102 12.16 1.97 -6.32
N GLY A 103 11.86 3.22 -5.93
CA GLY A 103 11.35 4.25 -6.81
C GLY A 103 9.82 4.27 -6.96
N VAL A 104 9.08 3.66 -6.06
CA VAL A 104 7.61 3.79 -6.01
C VAL A 104 7.20 5.25 -5.79
N ASP A 105 6.03 5.63 -6.28
CA ASP A 105 5.52 6.99 -6.22
C ASP A 105 4.73 7.27 -4.92
N GLY A 106 4.34 6.23 -4.19
CA GLY A 106 3.64 6.32 -2.91
C GLY A 106 3.68 5.02 -2.14
N LEU A 107 3.39 5.10 -0.85
CA LEU A 107 3.38 3.97 0.06
C LEU A 107 1.96 3.66 0.55
N VAL A 108 1.70 2.40 0.83
CA VAL A 108 0.45 1.95 1.45
C VAL A 108 0.79 1.31 2.80
N LEU A 109 0.19 1.81 3.87
CA LEU A 109 0.35 1.26 5.21
C LEU A 109 -0.89 0.48 5.64
N THR A 110 -0.69 -0.72 6.15
CA THR A 110 -1.78 -1.54 6.71
C THR A 110 -2.13 -1.07 8.12
N THR A 111 -3.41 -1.14 8.47
CA THR A 111 -3.91 -0.78 9.81
C THR A 111 -3.81 -1.97 10.77
N LYS A 112 -2.63 -2.58 10.89
CA LYS A 112 -2.46 -3.80 11.68
C LYS A 112 -1.95 -3.56 13.10
N GLY A 113 -2.25 -4.47 13.99
CA GLY A 113 -1.44 -4.78 15.15
C GLY A 113 -1.70 -4.00 16.43
N MET A 114 -2.63 -3.03 16.46
CA MET A 114 -2.84 -2.18 17.64
C MET A 114 -4.06 -2.58 18.50
N GLY A 115 -4.67 -3.73 18.24
CA GLY A 115 -5.92 -4.12 18.90
C GLY A 115 -7.06 -3.16 18.54
N ASP A 116 -7.95 -2.85 19.51
CA ASP A 116 -9.09 -1.93 19.32
C ASP A 116 -8.77 -0.52 19.86
N ASP A 117 -7.51 -0.11 19.87
CA ASP A 117 -7.03 1.17 20.39
C ASP A 117 -6.69 2.12 19.24
N ASP A 118 -7.64 2.96 18.88
CA ASP A 118 -7.48 3.95 17.81
C ASP A 118 -6.36 4.94 18.08
N ASP A 119 -6.16 5.37 19.34
CA ASP A 119 -5.14 6.36 19.68
C ASP A 119 -3.73 5.75 19.42
N LYS A 120 -3.51 4.50 19.81
CA LYS A 120 -2.27 3.79 19.49
C LYS A 120 -2.08 3.57 17.99
N LEU A 121 -3.15 3.25 17.27
CA LEU A 121 -3.08 3.08 15.82
C LEU A 121 -2.72 4.40 15.13
N VAL A 122 -3.33 5.51 15.53
CA VAL A 122 -3.03 6.84 15.01
C VAL A 122 -1.57 7.23 15.28
N GLU A 123 -1.07 7.02 16.50
CA GLU A 123 0.33 7.28 16.85
C GLU A 123 1.29 6.45 16.00
N TYR A 124 1.02 5.15 15.87
CA TYR A 124 1.83 4.24 15.05
C TYR A 124 1.86 4.65 13.58
N ILE A 125 0.70 4.89 12.98
CA ILE A 125 0.63 5.31 11.57
C ILE A 125 1.30 6.69 11.37
N ARG A 126 1.14 7.62 12.31
CA ARG A 126 1.78 8.94 12.26
C ARG A 126 3.30 8.81 12.27
N GLU A 127 3.85 7.95 13.12
CA GLU A 127 5.29 7.70 13.17
C GLU A 127 5.81 7.11 11.85
N LEU A 128 5.15 6.07 11.32
CA LEU A 128 5.54 5.46 10.05
C LEU A 128 5.41 6.44 8.87
N ALA A 129 4.30 7.15 8.77
CA ALA A 129 4.06 8.09 7.68
C ALA A 129 5.04 9.28 7.72
N SER A 130 5.48 9.69 8.91
CA SER A 130 6.47 10.76 9.07
C SER A 130 7.90 10.34 8.72
N SER A 131 8.17 9.05 8.54
CA SER A 131 9.49 8.54 8.16
C SER A 131 9.80 8.60 6.66
N THR A 132 8.84 9.00 5.85
CA THR A 132 8.96 9.12 4.39
C THR A 132 8.47 10.49 3.91
N THR A 133 8.92 10.90 2.73
CA THR A 133 8.41 12.07 2.02
C THR A 133 7.41 11.72 0.93
N LEU A 134 7.18 10.44 0.67
CA LEU A 134 6.23 9.98 -0.33
C LEU A 134 4.78 10.11 0.18
N PRO A 135 3.82 10.27 -0.73
CA PRO A 135 2.40 10.12 -0.41
C PRO A 135 2.11 8.79 0.28
N VAL A 136 1.34 8.83 1.37
CA VAL A 136 0.96 7.64 2.13
C VAL A 136 -0.54 7.41 2.04
N PHE A 137 -0.93 6.18 1.75
CA PHE A 137 -2.29 5.68 1.77
C PHE A 137 -2.44 4.63 2.86
N LEU A 138 -3.66 4.38 3.31
CA LEU A 138 -3.93 3.27 4.21
C LEU A 138 -4.55 2.08 3.47
N TYR A 139 -4.33 0.90 4.01
CA TYR A 139 -5.04 -0.31 3.62
C TYR A 139 -5.66 -0.97 4.85
N GLU A 140 -6.99 -0.87 4.94
CA GLU A 140 -7.74 -1.54 5.97
C GLU A 140 -8.32 -2.85 5.45
N PHE A 141 -7.83 -3.94 5.99
CA PHE A 141 -8.25 -5.28 5.64
C PHE A 141 -8.59 -6.06 6.91
N PRO A 142 -9.86 -6.49 7.09
CA PRO A 142 -10.29 -7.20 8.31
C PRO A 142 -9.45 -8.44 8.64
N GLY A 143 -8.89 -9.10 7.64
CA GLY A 143 -8.02 -10.26 7.82
C GLY A 143 -6.65 -9.95 8.45
N PHE A 144 -6.22 -8.68 8.51
CA PHE A 144 -4.99 -8.30 9.23
C PHE A 144 -5.19 -8.05 10.71
N GLN A 145 -6.45 -8.05 11.06
CA GLN A 145 -6.99 -7.82 12.38
C GLN A 145 -6.03 -7.90 13.55
N PRO A 146 -6.41 -7.35 14.69
CA PRO A 146 -7.84 -7.09 14.96
C PRO A 146 -8.33 -5.67 14.74
N HIS A 147 -7.58 -4.71 14.22
CA HIS A 147 -8.02 -3.32 14.24
C HIS A 147 -8.79 -2.89 13.00
N LEU A 148 -10.01 -2.36 13.20
CA LEU A 148 -10.77 -1.60 12.22
C LEU A 148 -10.86 -0.15 12.68
N MET A 149 -10.22 0.76 11.95
CA MET A 149 -10.12 2.18 12.27
C MET A 149 -11.50 2.86 12.28
N SER A 150 -11.77 3.71 13.28
CA SER A 150 -12.95 4.58 13.29
C SER A 150 -12.80 5.74 12.28
N GLY A 151 -13.93 6.36 11.92
CA GLY A 151 -13.91 7.56 11.11
C GLY A 151 -13.16 8.71 11.78
N LYS A 152 -13.27 8.86 13.11
CA LYS A 152 -12.52 9.86 13.88
C LYS A 152 -11.01 9.68 13.70
N ALA A 153 -10.48 8.47 13.91
CA ALA A 153 -9.06 8.18 13.75
C ALA A 153 -8.58 8.44 12.32
N TYR A 154 -9.36 8.03 11.33
CA TYR A 154 -9.06 8.33 9.92
C TYR A 154 -9.04 9.83 9.63
N GLY A 155 -10.07 10.56 10.11
CA GLY A 155 -10.17 12.00 9.95
C GLY A 155 -9.02 12.76 10.59
N GLU A 156 -8.53 12.30 11.74
CA GLU A 156 -7.36 12.89 12.40
C GLU A 156 -6.10 12.80 11.54
N LEU A 157 -5.82 11.62 10.99
CA LEU A 157 -4.66 11.40 10.11
C LEU A 157 -4.75 12.14 8.77
N THR A 158 -5.95 12.29 8.21
CA THR A 158 -6.15 13.01 6.95
C THR A 158 -6.07 14.53 7.14
N LYS A 159 -6.57 15.08 8.26
CA LYS A 159 -6.47 16.51 8.60
C LYS A 159 -5.02 16.95 8.81
N ASP A 160 -4.19 16.09 9.35
CA ASP A 160 -2.75 16.34 9.49
C ASP A 160 -2.01 16.34 8.13
N GLY A 161 -2.70 15.95 7.05
CA GLY A 161 -2.12 15.87 5.71
C GLY A 161 -1.21 14.68 5.47
N LEU A 162 -1.04 13.82 6.47
CA LEU A 162 -0.16 12.64 6.39
C LEU A 162 -0.72 11.57 5.46
N ILE A 163 -2.03 11.35 5.51
CA ILE A 163 -2.70 10.29 4.73
C ILE A 163 -3.48 10.91 3.58
N TRP A 164 -3.34 10.33 2.39
CA TRP A 164 -3.95 10.81 1.15
C TRP A 164 -5.22 10.06 0.76
N GLY A 165 -5.44 8.88 1.31
CA GLY A 165 -6.60 8.05 1.04
C GLY A 165 -6.53 6.71 1.74
N ILE A 166 -7.56 5.90 1.55
CA ILE A 166 -7.64 4.56 2.14
C ILE A 166 -8.24 3.56 1.14
N LYS A 167 -7.62 2.38 1.06
CA LYS A 167 -8.26 1.19 0.49
C LYS A 167 -9.01 0.50 1.62
N ASP A 168 -10.32 0.66 1.65
CA ASP A 168 -11.20 0.04 2.64
C ASP A 168 -11.83 -1.24 2.06
N THR A 169 -11.50 -2.38 2.65
CA THR A 169 -12.06 -3.68 2.29
C THR A 169 -12.90 -4.30 3.42
N THR A 170 -13.42 -3.46 4.33
CA THR A 170 -14.29 -3.88 5.43
C THR A 170 -15.65 -4.39 4.96
N CYS A 171 -16.08 -4.02 3.76
CA CYS A 171 -17.43 -4.28 3.22
C CYS A 171 -18.56 -3.74 4.11
N SER A 172 -18.27 -2.76 4.97
CA SER A 172 -19.23 -2.13 5.87
C SER A 172 -19.57 -0.72 5.40
N LEU A 173 -20.78 -0.55 4.85
CA LEU A 173 -21.28 0.75 4.42
C LEU A 173 -21.28 1.78 5.57
N GLU A 174 -21.55 1.35 6.78
CA GLU A 174 -21.55 2.21 7.98
C GLU A 174 -20.14 2.74 8.26
N LYS A 175 -19.13 1.87 8.31
CA LYS A 175 -17.74 2.27 8.54
C LYS A 175 -17.18 3.16 7.42
N ILE A 176 -17.54 2.89 6.18
CA ILE A 176 -17.12 3.72 5.04
C ILE A 176 -17.76 5.12 5.16
N LYS A 177 -19.06 5.21 5.46
CA LYS A 177 -19.74 6.49 5.68
C LYS A 177 -19.15 7.27 6.86
N ASP A 178 -18.81 6.60 7.95
CA ASP A 178 -18.17 7.22 9.11
C ASP A 178 -16.83 7.85 8.74
N LYS A 179 -15.99 7.16 7.96
CA LYS A 179 -14.72 7.70 7.47
C LYS A 179 -14.90 8.90 6.51
N ILE A 180 -15.90 8.86 5.65
CA ILE A 180 -16.20 9.96 4.73
C ILE A 180 -16.69 11.21 5.48
N ALA A 181 -17.38 11.04 6.59
CA ALA A 181 -17.96 12.14 7.37
C ALA A 181 -16.94 12.86 8.27
N ASN A 182 -15.78 12.27 8.55
CA ASN A 182 -14.75 12.80 9.44
C ASN A 182 -13.52 13.31 8.70
#